data_33d9b1ba3b6848f7f1a18b3808f90fbe
#
_entry.id   33d9b1ba3b6848f7f1a18b3808f90fbe
#
_cell.length_a   1.000
_cell.length_b   1.000
_cell.length_c   1.000
_cell.angle_alpha   90.00
_cell.angle_beta   90.00
_cell.angle_gamma   90.00
#
_symmetry.space_group_name_H-M   'P 1'
#
loop_
_entity.id
_entity.type
_entity.pdbx_description
1 polymer ?
#
loop_
_entity_poly.entity_id
_entity_poly.type
_entity_poly.pdbx_seq_one_letter_code
_entity_poly.pdbx_strand_id
1 'polypeptide(L)'
;GFGACRNGLKYCDTFGKVAILSGALHFYEYPVEWVETQGNIVGEARNFGNLEETRNTDRNPRYLIQAIQEDPSKRFPSFYVACGLQDHLLEANRSIAKALADAGADVTYEEGEGIHDWYFWDAYIQHVLKWLDYQAVSKV
;
A
#
# COMPACT_ATOMS: atom_id res chain seq x y z
N GLY A 1 0.08 -1.42 -6.30
CA GLY A 1 0.15 -1.32 -4.84
C GLY A 1 -0.16 0.07 -4.31
N PHE A 2 0.56 1.14 -4.74
CA PHE A 2 0.36 2.51 -4.24
C PHE A 2 -1.10 2.99 -4.38
N GLY A 3 -1.66 2.91 -5.57
CA GLY A 3 -3.04 3.35 -5.84
C GLY A 3 -4.08 2.62 -5.00
N ALA A 4 -3.89 1.30 -4.79
CA ALA A 4 -4.77 0.51 -3.94
C ALA A 4 -4.72 1.00 -2.48
N CYS A 5 -3.52 1.19 -1.93
CA CYS A 5 -3.32 1.71 -0.58
C CYS A 5 -3.96 3.10 -0.40
N ARG A 6 -3.57 4.04 -1.25
CA ARG A 6 -4.03 5.42 -1.20
C ARG A 6 -5.55 5.52 -1.35
N ASN A 7 -6.13 4.84 -2.33
CA ASN A 7 -7.57 4.92 -2.58
C ASN A 7 -8.38 4.19 -1.51
N GLY A 8 -7.88 3.05 -1.02
CA GLY A 8 -8.49 2.33 0.08
C GLY A 8 -8.59 3.16 1.35
N LEU A 9 -7.52 3.89 1.68
CA LEU A 9 -7.51 4.80 2.82
C LEU A 9 -8.39 6.05 2.58
N LYS A 10 -8.26 6.68 1.42
CA LYS A 10 -9.04 7.89 1.10
C LYS A 10 -10.54 7.63 1.12
N TYR A 11 -10.96 6.49 0.59
CA TYR A 11 -12.36 6.11 0.46
C TYR A 11 -12.71 4.95 1.41
N CYS A 12 -12.25 5.03 2.65
CA CYS A 12 -12.45 3.99 3.66
C CYS A 12 -13.94 3.71 3.98
N ASP A 13 -14.83 4.63 3.67
CA ASP A 13 -16.28 4.42 3.77
C ASP A 13 -16.85 3.57 2.62
N THR A 14 -16.08 3.38 1.55
CA THR A 14 -16.48 2.62 0.35
C THR A 14 -15.83 1.24 0.32
N PHE A 15 -14.54 1.17 0.66
CA PHE A 15 -13.75 -0.07 0.58
C PHE A 15 -13.63 -0.71 1.97
N GLY A 16 -14.21 -1.90 2.13
CA GLY A 16 -14.06 -2.68 3.35
C GLY A 16 -12.80 -3.54 3.39
N LYS A 17 -12.23 -3.87 2.22
CA LYS A 17 -11.00 -4.68 2.07
C LYS A 17 -10.10 -4.09 0.99
N VAL A 18 -8.80 -4.06 1.23
CA VAL A 18 -7.78 -3.48 0.35
C VAL A 18 -6.59 -4.40 0.25
N ALA A 19 -6.21 -4.79 -0.97
CA ALA A 19 -5.01 -5.58 -1.21
C ALA A 19 -3.90 -4.71 -1.83
N ILE A 20 -2.71 -4.78 -1.25
CA ILE A 20 -1.52 -4.03 -1.64
C ILE A 20 -0.45 -5.05 -2.05
N LEU A 21 -0.16 -5.14 -3.34
CA LEU A 21 0.92 -5.98 -3.86
C LEU A 21 2.06 -5.07 -4.33
N SER A 22 3.25 -5.24 -3.75
CA SER A 22 4.47 -4.50 -4.10
C SER A 22 4.24 -2.99 -4.25
N GLY A 23 3.72 -2.34 -3.23
CA GLY A 23 3.39 -0.92 -3.28
C GLY A 23 4.62 0.00 -3.21
N ALA A 24 4.72 0.97 -4.13
CA ALA A 24 5.73 2.03 -4.08
C ALA A 24 5.31 3.09 -3.04
N LEU A 25 5.53 2.80 -1.76
CA LEU A 25 4.97 3.54 -0.61
C LEU A 25 6.01 4.38 0.16
N HIS A 26 7.25 4.41 -0.33
CA HIS A 26 8.41 5.00 0.38
C HIS A 26 8.65 6.48 0.09
N PHE A 27 8.04 7.06 -0.94
CA PHE A 27 8.38 8.42 -1.41
C PHE A 27 8.20 9.52 -0.36
N TYR A 28 7.27 9.35 0.55
CA TYR A 28 7.01 10.31 1.62
C TYR A 28 7.76 10.02 2.92
N GLU A 29 8.54 8.94 2.98
CA GLU A 29 9.29 8.54 4.17
C GLU A 29 10.69 9.18 4.21
N TYR A 30 11.19 9.61 3.05
CA TYR A 30 12.51 10.18 2.90
C TYR A 30 12.47 11.71 2.70
N PRO A 31 13.55 12.41 3.05
CA PRO A 31 13.73 13.82 2.70
C PRO A 31 13.63 14.01 1.17
N VAL A 32 12.99 15.09 0.72
CA VAL A 32 12.80 15.38 -0.71
C VAL A 32 14.15 15.45 -1.44
N GLU A 33 15.13 16.10 -0.85
CA GLU A 33 16.48 16.23 -1.42
C GLU A 33 17.16 14.87 -1.64
N TRP A 34 16.88 13.90 -0.76
CA TRP A 34 17.41 12.55 -0.92
C TRP A 34 16.71 11.85 -2.11
N VAL A 35 15.39 11.93 -2.19
CA VAL A 35 14.62 11.34 -3.30
C VAL A 35 15.05 11.93 -4.63
N GLU A 36 15.27 13.22 -4.71
CA GLU A 36 15.69 13.93 -5.93
C GLU A 36 17.09 13.54 -6.42
N THR A 37 17.93 12.96 -5.55
CA THR A 37 19.28 12.51 -5.90
C THR A 37 19.37 11.03 -6.27
N GLN A 38 18.34 10.24 -6.01
CA GLN A 38 18.34 8.78 -6.21
C GLN A 38 17.82 8.37 -7.60
N GLY A 39 18.55 8.60 -8.63
CA GLY A 39 18.41 8.07 -10.00
C GLY A 39 17.03 7.51 -10.41
N ASN A 40 16.84 6.23 -10.25
CA ASN A 40 15.59 5.55 -10.63
C ASN A 40 14.38 6.03 -9.82
N ILE A 41 14.58 6.36 -8.54
CA ILE A 41 13.52 6.86 -7.66
C ILE A 41 13.04 8.24 -8.12
N VAL A 42 13.94 9.09 -8.63
CA VAL A 42 13.56 10.40 -9.21
C VAL A 42 12.56 10.26 -10.34
N GLY A 43 12.76 9.30 -11.24
CA GLY A 43 11.83 9.04 -12.34
C GLY A 43 10.44 8.64 -11.85
N GLU A 44 10.37 7.79 -10.85
CA GLU A 44 9.13 7.34 -10.23
C GLU A 44 8.47 8.46 -9.40
N ALA A 45 9.25 9.20 -8.61
CA ALA A 45 8.74 10.28 -7.78
C ALA A 45 8.05 11.39 -8.59
N ARG A 46 8.49 11.66 -9.82
CA ARG A 46 7.84 12.63 -10.73
C ARG A 46 6.36 12.32 -10.99
N ASN A 47 5.96 11.06 -10.90
CA ASN A 47 4.56 10.65 -11.04
C ASN A 47 3.69 11.11 -9.87
N PHE A 48 4.29 11.44 -8.73
CA PHE A 48 3.60 11.90 -7.52
C PHE A 48 3.55 13.42 -7.39
N GLY A 49 4.18 14.15 -8.31
CA GLY A 49 4.26 15.61 -8.31
C GLY A 49 5.30 16.15 -7.31
N ASN A 50 5.12 17.36 -6.83
CA ASN A 50 5.99 17.93 -5.81
C ASN A 50 5.73 17.24 -4.47
N LEU A 51 6.71 16.47 -3.99
CA LEU A 51 6.59 15.68 -2.76
C LEU A 51 6.43 16.56 -1.51
N GLU A 52 7.07 17.72 -1.47
CA GLU A 52 6.94 18.64 -0.33
C GLU A 52 5.52 19.19 -0.23
N GLU A 53 4.95 19.62 -1.34
CA GLU A 53 3.57 20.13 -1.39
C GLU A 53 2.53 19.05 -1.10
N THR A 54 2.81 17.80 -1.50
CA THR A 54 1.84 16.70 -1.40
C THR A 54 1.97 15.88 -0.12
N ARG A 55 3.03 16.07 0.66
CA ARG A 55 3.32 15.31 1.89
C ARG A 55 2.17 15.34 2.90
N ASN A 56 1.55 16.49 3.09
CA ASN A 56 0.44 16.69 4.03
C ASN A 56 -0.92 16.74 3.31
N THR A 57 -1.09 15.90 2.31
CA THR A 57 -2.33 15.80 1.54
C THR A 57 -2.78 14.34 1.42
N ASP A 58 -3.95 14.15 0.85
CA ASP A 58 -4.54 12.83 0.58
C ASP A 58 -3.78 12.00 -0.48
N ARG A 59 -2.68 12.50 -1.01
CA ARG A 59 -1.75 11.75 -1.85
C ARG A 59 -0.82 10.86 -1.04
N ASN A 60 -0.53 11.27 0.20
CA ASN A 60 0.34 10.53 1.10
C ASN A 60 -0.46 9.51 1.94
N PRO A 61 -0.24 8.19 1.79
CA PRO A 61 -0.90 7.18 2.61
C PRO A 61 -0.71 7.37 4.12
N ARG A 62 0.46 7.87 4.55
CA ARG A 62 0.74 8.15 5.96
C ARG A 62 -0.15 9.26 6.53
N TYR A 63 -0.35 10.31 5.75
CA TYR A 63 -1.28 11.38 6.12
C TYR A 63 -2.72 10.85 6.25
N LEU A 64 -3.14 9.97 5.33
CA LEU A 64 -4.47 9.36 5.38
C LEU A 64 -4.65 8.42 6.58
N ILE A 65 -3.62 7.65 6.96
CA ILE A 65 -3.64 6.82 8.17
C ILE A 65 -3.91 7.69 9.39
N GLN A 66 -3.15 8.77 9.55
CA GLN A 66 -3.34 9.72 10.64
C GLN A 66 -4.74 10.35 10.63
N ALA A 67 -5.22 10.78 9.47
CA ALA A 67 -6.54 11.38 9.34
C ALA A 67 -7.68 10.43 9.73
N ILE A 68 -7.54 9.13 9.48
CA ILE A 68 -8.52 8.12 9.92
C ILE A 68 -8.44 7.94 11.44
N GLN A 69 -7.23 7.90 12.02
CA GLN A 69 -7.05 7.76 13.48
C GLN A 69 -7.65 8.94 14.26
N GLU A 70 -7.57 10.14 13.71
CA GLU A 70 -8.06 11.38 14.33
C GLU A 70 -9.58 11.58 14.17
N ASP A 71 -10.22 10.86 13.26
CA ASP A 71 -11.67 10.96 13.00
C ASP A 71 -12.42 9.74 13.55
N PRO A 72 -13.13 9.87 14.70
CA PRO A 72 -13.84 8.75 15.32
C PRO A 72 -15.02 8.22 14.49
N SER A 73 -15.45 8.94 13.47
CA SER A 73 -16.49 8.48 12.54
C SER A 73 -15.96 7.52 11.47
N LYS A 74 -14.64 7.49 11.24
CA LYS A 74 -14.00 6.67 10.24
C LYS A 74 -13.54 5.32 10.79
N ARG A 75 -13.42 4.35 9.88
CA ARG A 75 -12.90 3.01 10.16
C ARG A 75 -11.88 2.62 9.11
N PHE A 76 -10.84 1.92 9.54
CA PHE A 76 -9.90 1.31 8.58
C PHE A 76 -10.57 0.16 7.85
N PRO A 77 -10.36 0.03 6.52
CA PRO A 77 -10.54 -1.24 5.84
C PRO A 77 -9.64 -2.33 6.45
N SER A 78 -9.95 -3.61 6.21
CA SER A 78 -8.96 -4.67 6.39
C SER A 78 -7.97 -4.64 5.24
N PHE A 79 -6.68 -4.84 5.54
CA PHE A 79 -5.61 -4.80 4.55
C PHE A 79 -4.95 -6.17 4.37
N TYR A 80 -4.68 -6.51 3.13
CA TYR A 80 -3.75 -7.56 2.76
C TYR A 80 -2.54 -6.91 2.08
N VAL A 81 -1.34 -7.14 2.60
CA VAL A 81 -0.11 -6.56 2.04
C VAL A 81 0.85 -7.68 1.71
N ALA A 82 1.37 -7.73 0.49
CA ALA A 82 2.39 -8.69 0.10
C ALA A 82 3.49 -8.08 -0.76
N CYS A 83 4.72 -8.58 -0.60
CA CYS A 83 5.87 -8.15 -1.36
C CYS A 83 6.88 -9.30 -1.52
N GLY A 84 7.55 -9.35 -2.67
CA GLY A 84 8.61 -10.32 -2.93
C GLY A 84 9.86 -10.06 -2.08
N LEU A 85 10.52 -11.12 -1.62
CA LEU A 85 11.74 -11.01 -0.80
C LEU A 85 12.92 -10.35 -1.55
N GLN A 86 12.93 -10.42 -2.87
CA GLN A 86 13.93 -9.78 -3.73
C GLN A 86 13.40 -8.51 -4.42
N ASP A 87 12.21 -8.05 -4.03
CA ASP A 87 11.63 -6.80 -4.54
C ASP A 87 12.32 -5.60 -3.86
N HIS A 88 12.73 -4.62 -4.64
CA HIS A 88 13.35 -3.38 -4.14
C HIS A 88 12.40 -2.53 -3.27
N LEU A 89 11.09 -2.82 -3.30
CA LEU A 89 10.07 -2.16 -2.47
C LEU A 89 9.74 -2.92 -1.17
N LEU A 90 10.47 -3.99 -0.85
CA LEU A 90 10.18 -4.83 0.32
C LEU A 90 10.08 -4.02 1.62
N GLU A 91 11.08 -3.18 1.90
CA GLU A 91 11.10 -2.38 3.12
C GLU A 91 9.95 -1.35 3.18
N ALA A 92 9.57 -0.78 2.04
CA ALA A 92 8.41 0.11 1.96
C ALA A 92 7.09 -0.60 2.31
N ASN A 93 6.94 -1.86 1.88
CA ASN A 93 5.75 -2.66 2.18
C ASN A 93 5.74 -3.15 3.64
N ARG A 94 6.89 -3.50 4.21
CA ARG A 94 7.04 -3.78 5.66
C ARG A 94 6.64 -2.57 6.49
N SER A 95 7.15 -1.42 6.11
CA SER A 95 6.92 -0.15 6.81
C SER A 95 5.46 0.25 6.81
N ILE A 96 4.76 0.17 5.68
CA ILE A 96 3.34 0.52 5.61
C ILE A 96 2.46 -0.49 6.34
N ALA A 97 2.76 -1.79 6.23
CA ALA A 97 2.02 -2.83 6.93
C ALA A 97 2.10 -2.62 8.46
N LYS A 98 3.31 -2.33 8.96
CA LYS A 98 3.50 -1.98 10.37
C LYS A 98 2.72 -0.74 10.76
N ALA A 99 2.77 0.33 9.98
CA ALA A 99 2.07 1.56 10.29
C ALA A 99 0.54 1.40 10.33
N LEU A 100 -0.01 0.61 9.42
CA LEU A 100 -1.44 0.27 9.41
C LEU A 100 -1.82 -0.53 10.66
N ALA A 101 -1.03 -1.53 11.03
CA ALA A 101 -1.26 -2.33 12.23
C ALA A 101 -1.13 -1.50 13.51
N ASP A 102 -0.10 -0.67 13.63
CA ASP A 102 0.10 0.24 14.77
C ASP A 102 -1.06 1.25 14.89
N ALA A 103 -1.67 1.63 13.78
CA ALA A 103 -2.83 2.52 13.74
C ALA A 103 -4.15 1.81 14.13
N GLY A 104 -4.14 0.49 14.28
CA GLY A 104 -5.30 -0.30 14.66
C GLY A 104 -6.07 -0.92 13.48
N ALA A 105 -5.53 -0.89 12.26
CA ALA A 105 -6.12 -1.61 11.15
C ALA A 105 -5.90 -3.13 11.27
N ASP A 106 -6.84 -3.91 10.75
CA ASP A 106 -6.67 -5.35 10.55
C ASP A 106 -5.76 -5.59 9.34
N VAL A 107 -4.60 -6.19 9.55
CA VAL A 107 -3.57 -6.37 8.52
C VAL A 107 -3.13 -7.82 8.43
N THR A 108 -3.30 -8.41 7.25
CA THR A 108 -2.64 -9.65 6.84
C THR A 108 -1.41 -9.29 6.02
N TYR A 109 -0.22 -9.74 6.46
CA TYR A 109 1.04 -9.46 5.79
C TYR A 109 1.73 -10.75 5.36
N GLU A 110 2.15 -10.82 4.11
CA GLU A 110 2.88 -11.96 3.56
C GLU A 110 4.11 -11.54 2.75
N GLU A 111 5.16 -12.34 2.82
CA GLU A 111 6.35 -12.25 1.99
C GLU A 111 6.61 -13.61 1.35
N GLY A 112 7.24 -13.61 0.19
CA GLY A 112 7.66 -14.84 -0.48
C GLY A 112 8.69 -14.59 -1.56
N GLU A 113 9.26 -15.65 -2.08
CA GLU A 113 10.23 -15.58 -3.16
C GLU A 113 9.64 -14.82 -4.36
N GLY A 114 10.40 -13.88 -4.90
CA GLY A 114 10.01 -13.10 -6.07
C GLY A 114 10.57 -11.70 -6.08
N ILE A 115 10.54 -11.10 -7.27
CA ILE A 115 10.93 -9.73 -7.54
C ILE A 115 9.70 -8.88 -7.90
N HIS A 116 9.91 -7.65 -8.31
CA HIS A 116 8.85 -6.74 -8.75
C HIS A 116 8.36 -7.10 -10.16
N ASP A 117 7.58 -8.19 -10.30
CA ASP A 117 7.11 -8.65 -11.61
C ASP A 117 5.75 -9.37 -11.56
N TRP A 118 5.26 -9.68 -12.76
CA TRP A 118 3.97 -10.35 -12.95
C TRP A 118 3.93 -11.78 -12.39
N TYR A 119 5.07 -12.49 -12.28
CA TYR A 119 5.10 -13.85 -11.72
C TYR A 119 4.74 -13.82 -10.24
N PHE A 120 5.30 -12.86 -9.49
CA PHE A 120 4.95 -12.66 -8.10
C PHE A 120 3.48 -12.25 -7.95
N TRP A 121 3.02 -11.28 -8.72
CA TRP A 121 1.64 -10.77 -8.59
C TRP A 121 0.60 -11.79 -9.02
N ASP A 122 0.84 -12.61 -10.03
CA ASP A 122 -0.06 -13.69 -10.47
C ASP A 122 -0.21 -14.77 -9.38
N ALA A 123 0.88 -15.12 -8.72
CA ALA A 123 0.85 -16.04 -7.58
C ALA A 123 0.06 -15.44 -6.39
N TYR A 124 0.38 -14.20 -6.02
CA TYR A 124 -0.20 -13.58 -4.82
C TYR A 124 -1.63 -13.07 -5.00
N ILE A 125 -2.10 -12.84 -6.21
CA ILE A 125 -3.53 -12.56 -6.43
C ILE A 125 -4.41 -13.76 -6.02
N GLN A 126 -3.90 -14.99 -6.10
CA GLN A 126 -4.59 -16.18 -5.61
C GLN A 126 -4.75 -16.16 -4.09
N HIS A 127 -3.74 -15.68 -3.36
CA HIS A 127 -3.80 -15.48 -1.91
C HIS A 127 -4.81 -14.38 -1.55
N VAL A 128 -4.79 -13.26 -2.29
CA VAL A 128 -5.78 -12.18 -2.15
C VAL A 128 -7.21 -12.68 -2.34
N LEU A 129 -7.46 -13.48 -3.37
CA LEU A 129 -8.80 -14.03 -3.63
C LEU A 129 -9.28 -14.94 -2.49
N LYS A 130 -8.39 -15.73 -1.91
CA LYS A 130 -8.70 -16.54 -0.71
C LYS A 130 -8.98 -15.67 0.51
N TRP A 131 -8.14 -14.65 0.73
CA TRP A 131 -8.33 -13.71 1.82
C TRP A 131 -9.61 -12.89 1.69
N LEU A 132 -10.03 -12.55 0.47
CA LEU A 132 -11.32 -11.91 0.20
C LEU A 132 -12.52 -12.81 0.47
N ASP A 133 -12.29 -14.11 0.73
CA ASP A 133 -13.34 -15.12 0.84
C ASP A 133 -14.20 -15.19 -0.44
N TYR A 134 -13.52 -15.05 -1.58
CA TYR A 134 -14.17 -15.08 -2.89
C TYR A 134 -14.66 -16.48 -3.18
N GLN A 135 -15.96 -16.67 -3.11
CA GLN A 135 -16.62 -17.87 -3.60
C GLN A 135 -16.97 -17.67 -5.06
N ALA A 136 -16.32 -18.41 -5.95
CA ALA A 136 -16.76 -18.44 -7.34
C ALA A 136 -18.22 -18.86 -7.36
N VAL A 137 -19.10 -18.00 -7.86
CA VAL A 137 -20.50 -18.37 -8.10
C VAL A 137 -20.47 -19.49 -9.11
N SER A 138 -20.82 -20.69 -8.69
CA SER A 138 -21.03 -21.81 -9.61
C SER A 138 -22.01 -21.35 -10.66
N LYS A 139 -21.59 -21.25 -11.91
CA LYS A 139 -22.53 -21.05 -13.00
C LYS A 139 -23.46 -22.26 -13.00
N VAL A 140 -24.67 -22.02 -12.57
CA VAL A 140 -25.76 -22.96 -12.73
C VAL A 140 -26.06 -23.13 -14.21
#